data_9634f0db7b298718c3f57041288132c4
#
_entry.id   9634f0db7b298718c3f57041288132c4
#
_cell.length_a   1.000
_cell.length_b   1.000
_cell.length_c   1.000
_cell.angle_alpha   90.00
_cell.angle_beta   90.00
_cell.angle_gamma   90.00
#
_symmetry.space_group_name_H-M   'P 1'
#
loop_
_entity.id
_entity.type
_entity.pdbx_description
1 polymer ?
#
loop_
_entity_poly.entity_id
_entity_poly.type
_entity_poly.pdbx_seq_one_letter_code
_entity_poly.pdbx_strand_id
1 'polypeptide(L)'
;LTFKISREEMLQFNTQHLIVGLIGTWIVGMGRYWDDDKANLLQHLGLGSVIYIYLLAAFIWIILLPFKVDNWKYLTVLIFIGLTSFPAIFYAIPVERFFSIETANSMNVWFLAIVAAWRLGLLFYFLKHFTKLSIGNIITVTLMPICLIISALTILNLHKVVFQIMGGMRDPSPHDSSYFILMLLIV
;
A
#
# COMPACT_ATOMS: atom_id res chain seq x y z
N LEU A 1 -8.59 10.72 3.30
CA LEU A 1 -7.53 11.49 3.96
C LEU A 1 -6.88 12.47 3.00
N THR A 2 -6.56 13.66 3.51
CA THR A 2 -5.86 14.71 2.77
C THR A 2 -4.65 15.18 3.58
N PHE A 3 -3.71 15.90 2.93
CA PHE A 3 -2.55 16.52 3.58
C PHE A 3 -2.90 17.73 4.48
N LYS A 4 -4.15 17.85 4.92
CA LYS A 4 -4.63 18.95 5.78
C LYS A 4 -5.11 18.49 7.15
N ILE A 5 -5.08 17.17 7.42
CA ILE A 5 -5.56 16.62 8.68
C ILE A 5 -4.62 17.02 9.82
N SER A 6 -5.17 17.60 10.89
CA SER A 6 -4.41 17.98 12.09
C SER A 6 -4.16 16.77 13.01
N ARG A 7 -3.20 16.94 13.95
CA ARG A 7 -2.95 15.92 14.98
C ARG A 7 -4.19 15.69 15.85
N GLU A 8 -4.93 16.73 16.17
CA GLU A 8 -6.12 16.66 16.99
C GLU A 8 -7.22 15.84 16.32
N GLU A 9 -7.42 16.03 15.03
CA GLU A 9 -8.36 15.20 14.24
C GLU A 9 -7.91 13.75 14.14
N MET A 10 -6.60 13.48 14.02
CA MET A 10 -6.05 12.11 14.04
C MET A 10 -6.28 11.43 15.40
N LEU A 11 -6.25 12.16 16.50
CA LEU A 11 -6.55 11.63 17.84
C LEU A 11 -8.05 11.32 18.05
N GLN A 12 -8.92 11.90 17.23
CA GLN A 12 -10.37 11.65 17.24
C GLN A 12 -10.78 10.45 16.37
N PHE A 13 -9.83 9.72 15.78
CA PHE A 13 -10.13 8.50 15.05
C PHE A 13 -10.86 7.50 15.95
N ASN A 14 -12.00 7.03 15.47
CA ASN A 14 -12.91 6.17 16.20
C ASN A 14 -13.35 4.96 15.35
N THR A 15 -14.22 4.13 15.89
CA THR A 15 -14.74 2.92 15.24
C THR A 15 -15.40 3.20 13.88
N GLN A 16 -16.05 4.36 13.70
CA GLN A 16 -16.67 4.71 12.42
C GLN A 16 -15.62 4.90 11.32
N HIS A 17 -14.52 5.58 11.64
CA HIS A 17 -13.39 5.73 10.72
C HIS A 17 -12.73 4.38 10.40
N LEU A 18 -12.66 3.47 11.38
CA LEU A 18 -12.18 2.11 11.16
C LEU A 18 -13.07 1.36 10.17
N ILE A 19 -14.38 1.38 10.40
CA ILE A 19 -15.35 0.71 9.52
C ILE A 19 -15.24 1.25 8.09
N VAL A 20 -15.20 2.57 7.92
CA VAL A 20 -15.04 3.20 6.60
C VAL A 20 -13.73 2.77 5.93
N GLY A 21 -12.61 2.76 6.68
CA GLY A 21 -11.31 2.31 6.17
C GLY A 21 -11.32 0.84 5.77
N LEU A 22 -11.93 -0.03 6.58
CA LEU A 22 -12.03 -1.47 6.29
C LEU A 22 -12.91 -1.75 5.08
N ILE A 23 -14.10 -1.17 5.03
CA ILE A 23 -15.02 -1.33 3.88
C ILE A 23 -14.38 -0.79 2.60
N GLY A 24 -13.78 0.40 2.66
CA GLY A 24 -13.08 0.98 1.51
C GLY A 24 -11.94 0.09 1.01
N THR A 25 -11.10 -0.42 1.93
CA THR A 25 -10.02 -1.35 1.59
C THR A 25 -10.54 -2.65 0.97
N TRP A 26 -11.63 -3.18 1.50
CA TRP A 26 -12.26 -4.39 1.01
C TRP A 26 -12.79 -4.23 -0.40
N ILE A 27 -13.57 -3.15 -0.66
CA ILE A 27 -14.10 -2.82 -1.99
C ILE A 27 -12.97 -2.65 -3.01
N VAL A 28 -11.92 -1.91 -2.65
CA VAL A 28 -10.74 -1.72 -3.49
C VAL A 28 -10.03 -3.06 -3.75
N GLY A 29 -9.94 -3.92 -2.74
CA GLY A 29 -9.37 -5.26 -2.88
C GLY A 29 -10.12 -6.15 -3.84
N MET A 30 -11.45 -6.14 -3.80
CA MET A 30 -12.29 -6.83 -4.79
C MET A 30 -12.14 -6.22 -6.18
N GLY A 31 -12.17 -4.88 -6.27
CA GLY A 31 -12.04 -4.16 -7.52
C GLY A 31 -10.73 -4.41 -8.27
N ARG A 32 -9.70 -4.86 -7.58
CA ARG A 32 -8.42 -5.18 -8.19
C ARG A 32 -8.43 -6.45 -9.05
N TYR A 33 -9.26 -7.42 -8.70
CA TYR A 33 -9.27 -8.76 -9.31
C TYR A 33 -10.63 -9.14 -9.92
N TRP A 34 -11.57 -8.21 -10.01
CA TRP A 34 -12.94 -8.51 -10.42
C TRP A 34 -13.04 -9.01 -11.88
N ASP A 35 -12.07 -8.66 -12.72
CA ASP A 35 -12.00 -9.02 -14.13
C ASP A 35 -10.89 -10.03 -14.47
N ASP A 36 -10.21 -10.57 -13.46
CA ASP A 36 -9.15 -11.58 -13.65
C ASP A 36 -9.68 -12.99 -13.41
N ASP A 37 -10.01 -13.70 -14.50
CA ASP A 37 -10.51 -15.07 -14.46
C ASP A 37 -9.53 -16.09 -13.83
N LYS A 38 -8.24 -15.73 -13.72
CA LYS A 38 -7.21 -16.57 -13.11
C LYS A 38 -7.05 -16.32 -11.60
N ALA A 39 -7.70 -15.28 -11.07
CA ALA A 39 -7.60 -14.96 -9.66
C ALA A 39 -8.28 -16.03 -8.79
N ASN A 40 -7.69 -16.32 -7.63
CA ASN A 40 -8.30 -17.26 -6.69
C ASN A 40 -9.43 -16.59 -5.89
N LEU A 41 -10.25 -17.40 -5.20
CA LEU A 41 -11.40 -16.92 -4.44
C LEU A 41 -11.05 -15.84 -3.42
N LEU A 42 -9.90 -15.96 -2.72
CA LEU A 42 -9.47 -14.98 -1.71
C LEU A 42 -9.12 -13.62 -2.35
N GLN A 43 -8.59 -13.63 -3.58
CA GLN A 43 -8.31 -12.44 -4.35
C GLN A 43 -9.61 -11.76 -4.83
N HIS A 44 -10.56 -12.54 -5.40
CA HIS A 44 -11.88 -12.02 -5.78
C HIS A 44 -12.65 -11.43 -4.60
N LEU A 45 -12.53 -12.04 -3.42
CA LEU A 45 -13.14 -11.54 -2.19
C LEU A 45 -12.37 -10.33 -1.57
N GLY A 46 -11.24 -9.90 -2.13
CA GLY A 46 -10.48 -8.77 -1.64
C GLY A 46 -9.87 -8.95 -0.25
N LEU A 47 -9.87 -10.17 0.31
CA LEU A 47 -9.42 -10.45 1.67
C LEU A 47 -7.93 -10.20 1.87
N GLY A 48 -7.13 -10.40 0.81
CA GLY A 48 -5.70 -10.09 0.85
C GLY A 48 -5.40 -8.63 1.16
N SER A 49 -6.20 -7.69 0.63
CA SER A 49 -6.06 -6.27 0.91
C SER A 49 -6.39 -5.92 2.36
N VAL A 50 -7.41 -6.57 2.92
CA VAL A 50 -7.79 -6.39 4.33
C VAL A 50 -6.69 -6.92 5.25
N ILE A 51 -6.20 -8.14 5.02
CA ILE A 51 -5.08 -8.71 5.79
C ILE A 51 -3.84 -7.80 5.69
N TYR A 52 -3.53 -7.32 4.49
CA TYR A 52 -2.38 -6.45 4.26
C TYR A 52 -2.40 -5.19 5.14
N ILE A 53 -3.53 -4.49 5.27
CA ILE A 53 -3.58 -3.28 6.10
C ILE A 53 -3.37 -3.57 7.58
N TYR A 54 -3.85 -4.72 8.09
CA TYR A 54 -3.59 -5.13 9.48
C TYR A 54 -2.10 -5.40 9.70
N LEU A 55 -1.47 -6.14 8.78
CA LEU A 55 -0.05 -6.46 8.89
C LEU A 55 0.83 -5.21 8.76
N LEU A 56 0.52 -4.34 7.79
CA LEU A 56 1.26 -3.09 7.60
C LEU A 56 1.11 -2.15 8.80
N ALA A 57 -0.11 -2.03 9.34
CA ALA A 57 -0.35 -1.22 10.54
C ALA A 57 0.40 -1.77 11.75
N ALA A 58 0.41 -3.10 11.95
CA ALA A 58 1.16 -3.74 13.03
C ALA A 58 2.65 -3.50 12.88
N PHE A 59 3.18 -3.62 11.67
CA PHE A 59 4.60 -3.40 11.37
C PHE A 59 5.02 -1.96 11.69
N ILE A 60 4.29 -0.96 11.18
CA ILE A 60 4.59 0.45 11.46
C ILE A 60 4.43 0.75 12.96
N TRP A 61 3.41 0.18 13.60
CA TRP A 61 3.20 0.37 15.04
C TRP A 61 4.36 -0.18 15.85
N ILE A 62 4.85 -1.39 15.54
CA ILE A 62 5.96 -2.05 16.24
C ILE A 62 7.27 -1.27 16.04
N ILE A 63 7.60 -0.84 14.83
CA ILE A 63 8.84 -0.09 14.53
C ILE A 63 8.90 1.21 15.35
N LEU A 64 7.79 1.83 15.65
CA LEU A 64 7.76 3.09 16.37
C LEU A 64 7.65 2.93 17.90
N LEU A 65 7.45 1.74 18.44
CA LEU A 65 7.43 1.50 19.89
C LEU A 65 8.68 2.02 20.61
N PRO A 66 9.92 1.79 20.11
CA PRO A 66 11.13 2.27 20.79
C PRO A 66 11.22 3.78 20.93
N PHE A 67 10.54 4.53 20.05
CA PHE A 67 10.57 6.01 20.03
C PHE A 67 9.62 6.65 21.06
N LYS A 68 8.83 5.85 21.79
CA LYS A 68 7.92 6.30 22.86
C LYS A 68 7.04 7.48 22.44
N VAL A 69 6.42 7.37 21.26
CA VAL A 69 5.53 8.42 20.72
C VAL A 69 4.26 8.55 21.58
N ASP A 70 3.92 9.77 21.97
CA ASP A 70 2.74 10.07 22.79
C ASP A 70 1.44 9.64 22.08
N ASN A 71 0.58 8.92 22.79
CA ASN A 71 -0.69 8.39 22.28
C ASN A 71 -0.57 7.46 21.05
N TRP A 72 0.57 6.79 20.89
CA TRP A 72 0.81 5.84 19.82
C TRP A 72 0.01 4.54 20.04
N LYS A 73 -1.15 4.44 19.40
CA LYS A 73 -2.04 3.29 19.50
C LYS A 73 -2.10 2.55 18.17
N TYR A 74 -2.08 1.23 18.21
CA TYR A 74 -2.26 0.39 17.03
C TYR A 74 -3.52 0.75 16.22
N LEU A 75 -4.64 0.99 16.93
CA LEU A 75 -5.91 1.34 16.30
C LEU A 75 -5.81 2.64 15.48
N THR A 76 -5.09 3.66 15.96
CA THR A 76 -4.89 4.91 15.23
C THR A 76 -4.12 4.68 13.93
N VAL A 77 -3.08 3.84 13.98
CA VAL A 77 -2.29 3.49 12.79
C VAL A 77 -3.13 2.67 11.80
N LEU A 78 -3.90 1.68 12.29
CA LEU A 78 -4.77 0.85 11.47
C LEU A 78 -5.84 1.68 10.74
N ILE A 79 -6.49 2.60 11.44
CA ILE A 79 -7.48 3.51 10.85
C ILE A 79 -6.82 4.36 9.77
N PHE A 80 -5.66 4.94 10.08
CA PHE A 80 -4.92 5.75 9.12
C PHE A 80 -4.60 4.95 7.85
N ILE A 81 -3.99 3.76 7.98
CA ILE A 81 -3.62 2.90 6.85
C ILE A 81 -4.86 2.49 6.04
N GLY A 82 -5.97 2.13 6.70
CA GLY A 82 -7.22 1.78 6.04
C GLY A 82 -7.77 2.96 5.21
N LEU A 83 -7.81 4.16 5.78
CA LEU A 83 -8.32 5.34 5.10
C LEU A 83 -7.43 5.81 3.94
N THR A 84 -6.15 5.38 3.87
CA THR A 84 -5.27 5.67 2.72
C THR A 84 -5.46 4.72 1.55
N SER A 85 -6.36 3.75 1.64
CA SER A 85 -6.55 2.72 0.60
C SER A 85 -7.38 3.21 -0.59
N PHE A 86 -8.21 4.25 -0.44
CA PHE A 86 -9.14 4.70 -1.48
C PHE A 86 -8.51 5.00 -2.85
N PRO A 87 -7.33 5.61 -2.97
CA PRO A 87 -6.71 5.84 -4.28
C PRO A 87 -6.42 4.57 -5.07
N ALA A 88 -6.31 3.43 -4.39
CA ALA A 88 -6.08 2.14 -5.05
C ALA A 88 -7.30 1.65 -5.87
N ILE A 89 -8.41 2.41 -5.90
CA ILE A 89 -9.53 2.16 -6.81
C ILE A 89 -9.12 2.23 -8.30
N PHE A 90 -8.02 2.91 -8.62
CA PHE A 90 -7.45 2.89 -9.98
C PHE A 90 -7.14 1.48 -10.47
N TYR A 91 -6.83 0.54 -9.58
CA TYR A 91 -6.60 -0.86 -9.94
C TYR A 91 -7.87 -1.61 -10.38
N ALA A 92 -9.06 -1.05 -10.16
CA ALA A 92 -10.30 -1.62 -10.65
C ALA A 92 -10.60 -1.27 -12.14
N ILE A 93 -9.77 -0.44 -12.77
CA ILE A 93 -9.92 -0.08 -14.19
C ILE A 93 -9.38 -1.24 -15.02
N PRO A 94 -10.22 -1.94 -15.82
CA PRO A 94 -9.83 -3.12 -16.57
C PRO A 94 -9.08 -2.73 -17.85
N VAL A 95 -7.88 -2.17 -17.72
CA VAL A 95 -7.08 -1.67 -18.85
C VAL A 95 -6.74 -2.77 -19.86
N GLU A 96 -6.63 -4.02 -19.38
CA GLU A 96 -6.34 -5.19 -20.21
C GLU A 96 -7.46 -5.53 -21.20
N ARG A 97 -8.68 -5.03 -20.97
CA ARG A 97 -9.80 -5.21 -21.90
C ARG A 97 -9.79 -4.24 -23.09
N PHE A 98 -9.07 -3.12 -22.94
CA PHE A 98 -9.11 -2.03 -23.90
C PHE A 98 -7.78 -1.81 -24.64
N PHE A 99 -6.67 -2.29 -24.08
CA PHE A 99 -5.33 -2.02 -24.59
C PHE A 99 -4.56 -3.34 -24.81
N SER A 100 -3.48 -3.27 -25.60
CA SER A 100 -2.53 -4.37 -25.71
C SER A 100 -1.93 -4.67 -24.32
N ILE A 101 -1.49 -5.91 -24.11
CA ILE A 101 -0.94 -6.35 -22.82
C ILE A 101 0.28 -5.50 -22.38
N GLU A 102 1.10 -5.06 -23.33
CA GLU A 102 2.24 -4.20 -23.07
C GLU A 102 1.81 -2.82 -22.56
N THR A 103 0.82 -2.21 -23.22
CA THR A 103 0.26 -0.92 -22.82
C THR A 103 -0.45 -1.03 -21.47
N ALA A 104 -1.24 -2.08 -21.27
CA ALA A 104 -1.95 -2.33 -20.02
C ALA A 104 -0.98 -2.51 -18.84
N ASN A 105 0.10 -3.29 -19.02
CA ASN A 105 1.15 -3.43 -18.01
C ASN A 105 1.81 -2.09 -17.66
N SER A 106 2.10 -1.26 -18.68
CA SER A 106 2.65 0.07 -18.45
C SER A 106 1.69 0.95 -17.65
N MET A 107 0.39 0.94 -17.98
CA MET A 107 -0.63 1.68 -17.22
C MET A 107 -0.74 1.20 -15.78
N ASN A 108 -0.71 -0.09 -15.53
CA ASN A 108 -0.74 -0.67 -14.18
C ASN A 108 0.48 -0.26 -13.35
N VAL A 109 1.67 -0.18 -13.97
CA VAL A 109 2.88 0.38 -13.31
C VAL A 109 2.67 1.83 -12.90
N TRP A 110 2.09 2.66 -13.78
CA TRP A 110 1.79 4.04 -13.45
C TRP A 110 0.74 4.17 -12.35
N PHE A 111 -0.32 3.36 -12.36
CA PHE A 111 -1.30 3.34 -11.28
C PHE A 111 -0.64 2.96 -9.96
N LEU A 112 0.22 1.92 -9.97
CA LEU A 112 0.99 1.53 -8.80
C LEU A 112 1.86 2.69 -8.28
N ALA A 113 2.61 3.35 -9.16
CA ALA A 113 3.49 4.45 -8.80
C ALA A 113 2.72 5.63 -8.18
N ILE A 114 1.61 6.03 -8.79
CA ILE A 114 0.76 7.13 -8.29
C ILE A 114 0.17 6.78 -6.92
N VAL A 115 -0.41 5.60 -6.78
CA VAL A 115 -1.01 5.15 -5.52
C VAL A 115 0.04 4.99 -4.42
N ALA A 116 1.20 4.42 -4.75
CA ALA A 116 2.29 4.26 -3.80
C ALA A 116 2.84 5.62 -3.35
N ALA A 117 3.11 6.54 -4.28
CA ALA A 117 3.60 7.88 -3.97
C ALA A 117 2.60 8.64 -3.07
N TRP A 118 1.30 8.55 -3.37
CA TRP A 118 0.25 9.16 -2.57
C TRP A 118 0.22 8.60 -1.14
N ARG A 119 0.23 7.27 -1.01
CA ARG A 119 0.19 6.60 0.30
C ARG A 119 1.44 6.87 1.13
N LEU A 120 2.62 6.86 0.50
CA LEU A 120 3.88 7.19 1.16
C LEU A 120 3.91 8.65 1.59
N GLY A 121 3.47 9.57 0.74
CA GLY A 121 3.35 10.98 1.08
C GLY A 121 2.43 11.20 2.28
N LEU A 122 1.26 10.52 2.31
CA LEU A 122 0.35 10.58 3.45
C LEU A 122 0.97 9.97 4.71
N LEU A 123 1.70 8.85 4.59
CA LEU A 123 2.38 8.23 5.73
C LEU A 123 3.46 9.16 6.29
N PHE A 124 4.28 9.75 5.42
CA PHE A 124 5.27 10.75 5.82
C PHE A 124 4.62 11.93 6.53
N TYR A 125 3.51 12.45 5.97
CA TYR A 125 2.74 13.55 6.55
C TYR A 125 2.19 13.17 7.93
N PHE A 126 1.58 11.98 8.05
CA PHE A 126 1.05 11.46 9.31
C PHE A 126 2.15 11.35 10.37
N LEU A 127 3.27 10.72 10.04
CA LEU A 127 4.38 10.58 10.97
C LEU A 127 4.95 11.94 11.39
N LYS A 128 5.11 12.88 10.46
CA LYS A 128 5.63 14.22 10.74
C LYS A 128 4.74 15.00 11.72
N HIS A 129 3.42 14.90 11.59
CA HIS A 129 2.48 15.67 12.42
C HIS A 129 2.08 14.92 13.70
N PHE A 130 2.07 13.59 13.68
CA PHE A 130 1.69 12.79 14.84
C PHE A 130 2.87 12.53 15.79
N THR A 131 4.06 12.33 15.24
CA THR A 131 5.27 12.05 16.01
C THR A 131 6.17 13.29 16.09
N LYS A 132 7.08 13.30 17.05
CA LYS A 132 8.12 14.35 17.16
C LYS A 132 9.46 13.89 16.63
N LEU A 133 9.45 12.92 15.70
CA LEU A 133 10.67 12.33 15.17
C LEU A 133 11.41 13.28 14.23
N SER A 134 12.72 13.09 14.14
CA SER A 134 13.54 13.75 13.12
C SER A 134 13.12 13.30 11.71
N ILE A 135 13.35 14.17 10.72
CA ILE A 135 13.01 13.88 9.32
C ILE A 135 13.69 12.60 8.84
N GLY A 136 14.95 12.36 9.22
CA GLY A 136 15.69 11.14 8.86
C GLY A 136 15.00 9.88 9.38
N ASN A 137 14.57 9.86 10.65
CA ASN A 137 13.83 8.73 11.22
C ASN A 137 12.48 8.53 10.52
N ILE A 138 11.78 9.61 10.16
CA ILE A 138 10.51 9.51 9.45
C ILE A 138 10.71 8.88 8.06
N ILE A 139 11.73 9.31 7.31
CA ILE A 139 12.06 8.73 6.01
C ILE A 139 12.37 7.24 6.16
N THR A 140 13.23 6.88 7.12
CA THR A 140 13.58 5.48 7.39
C THR A 140 12.34 4.65 7.69
N VAL A 141 11.49 5.09 8.63
CA VAL A 141 10.26 4.36 8.99
C VAL A 141 9.27 4.27 7.81
N THR A 142 9.19 5.30 6.98
CA THR A 142 8.30 5.32 5.82
C THR A 142 8.75 4.34 4.73
N LEU A 143 10.05 4.26 4.46
CA LEU A 143 10.60 3.42 3.40
C LEU A 143 10.89 1.98 3.85
N MET A 144 11.18 1.76 5.12
CA MET A 144 11.56 0.46 5.67
C MET A 144 10.58 -0.68 5.35
N PRO A 145 9.24 -0.51 5.46
CA PRO A 145 8.30 -1.58 5.10
C PRO A 145 8.43 -2.03 3.64
N ILE A 146 8.60 -1.08 2.73
CA ILE A 146 8.74 -1.36 1.31
C ILE A 146 10.06 -2.09 1.03
N CYS A 147 11.16 -1.55 1.55
CA CYS A 147 12.48 -2.16 1.37
C CYS A 147 12.50 -3.60 1.92
N LEU A 148 11.92 -3.84 3.10
CA LEU A 148 11.86 -5.18 3.69
C LEU A 148 11.01 -6.15 2.87
N ILE A 149 9.83 -5.72 2.42
CA ILE A 149 8.96 -6.57 1.59
C ILE A 149 9.67 -6.92 0.27
N ILE A 150 10.22 -5.91 -0.42
CA ILE A 150 10.92 -6.14 -1.69
C ILE A 150 12.13 -7.02 -1.49
N SER A 151 12.96 -6.76 -0.47
CA SER A 151 14.14 -7.56 -0.17
C SER A 151 13.77 -9.02 0.14
N ALA A 152 12.76 -9.24 0.99
CA ALA A 152 12.30 -10.59 1.34
C ALA A 152 11.78 -11.34 0.11
N LEU A 153 10.95 -10.72 -0.72
CA LEU A 153 10.41 -11.34 -1.93
C LEU A 153 11.50 -11.60 -2.98
N THR A 154 12.51 -10.76 -3.05
CA THR A 154 13.66 -10.96 -3.95
C THR A 154 14.54 -12.10 -3.47
N ILE A 155 14.88 -12.15 -2.17
CA ILE A 155 15.67 -13.24 -1.57
C ILE A 155 14.96 -14.59 -1.75
N LEU A 156 13.64 -14.61 -1.59
CA LEU A 156 12.81 -15.79 -1.80
C LEU A 156 12.56 -16.12 -3.28
N ASN A 157 13.13 -15.37 -4.21
CA ASN A 157 12.92 -15.48 -5.65
C ASN A 157 11.42 -15.36 -6.06
N LEU A 158 10.66 -14.58 -5.31
CA LEU A 158 9.22 -14.36 -5.50
C LEU A 158 8.92 -13.00 -6.20
N HIS A 159 9.88 -12.46 -6.95
CA HIS A 159 9.72 -11.16 -7.62
C HIS A 159 8.52 -11.12 -8.57
N LYS A 160 8.16 -12.24 -9.25
CA LYS A 160 6.92 -12.31 -10.04
C LYS A 160 5.67 -12.08 -9.19
N VAL A 161 5.68 -12.55 -7.94
CA VAL A 161 4.57 -12.35 -7.00
C VAL A 161 4.40 -10.87 -6.66
N VAL A 162 5.51 -10.12 -6.57
CA VAL A 162 5.45 -8.65 -6.35
C VAL A 162 4.68 -7.97 -7.47
N PHE A 163 5.00 -8.29 -8.73
CA PHE A 163 4.34 -7.70 -9.88
C PHE A 163 2.87 -8.11 -10.00
N GLN A 164 2.56 -9.36 -9.75
CA GLN A 164 1.19 -9.86 -9.79
C GLN A 164 0.34 -9.33 -8.63
N ILE A 165 0.86 -9.36 -7.40
CA ILE A 165 0.09 -8.95 -6.21
C ILE A 165 0.05 -7.43 -6.06
N MET A 166 1.16 -6.73 -6.26
CA MET A 166 1.25 -5.30 -6.03
C MET A 166 0.91 -4.46 -7.26
N GLY A 167 1.26 -4.92 -8.46
CA GLY A 167 1.09 -4.19 -9.71
C GLY A 167 -0.15 -4.58 -10.51
N GLY A 168 -0.79 -5.72 -10.22
CA GLY A 168 -1.85 -6.28 -11.06
C GLY A 168 -1.33 -6.68 -12.45
N MET A 169 -0.01 -6.84 -12.62
CA MET A 169 0.59 -7.15 -13.90
C MET A 169 0.46 -8.64 -14.23
N ARG A 170 0.05 -8.92 -15.47
CA ARG A 170 -0.08 -10.27 -16.01
C ARG A 170 1.14 -10.58 -16.86
N ASP A 171 1.74 -11.75 -16.63
CA ASP A 171 2.89 -12.28 -17.39
C ASP A 171 4.06 -11.27 -17.56
N PRO A 172 4.63 -10.69 -16.47
CA PRO A 172 5.72 -9.73 -16.55
C PRO A 172 6.98 -10.41 -17.16
N SER A 173 7.62 -9.72 -18.10
CA SER A 173 8.87 -10.17 -18.72
C SER A 173 10.09 -9.46 -18.11
N PRO A 174 11.30 -10.05 -18.16
CA PRO A 174 12.53 -9.40 -17.70
C PRO A 174 12.87 -8.08 -18.42
N HIS A 175 12.28 -7.85 -19.59
CA HIS A 175 12.48 -6.64 -20.39
C HIS A 175 11.50 -5.52 -20.04
N ASP A 176 10.54 -5.76 -19.13
CA ASP A 176 9.60 -4.73 -18.72
C ASP A 176 10.26 -3.66 -17.85
N SER A 177 9.87 -2.41 -18.05
CA SER A 177 10.33 -1.26 -17.25
C SER A 177 10.11 -1.45 -15.74
N SER A 178 9.15 -2.29 -15.37
CA SER A 178 8.85 -2.71 -14.01
C SER A 178 10.00 -3.45 -13.32
N TYR A 179 10.77 -4.26 -14.06
CA TYR A 179 11.97 -4.90 -13.50
C TYR A 179 13.07 -3.89 -13.16
N PHE A 180 13.21 -2.84 -13.98
CA PHE A 180 14.16 -1.77 -13.72
C PHE A 180 13.78 -1.00 -12.44
N ILE A 181 12.49 -0.68 -12.27
CA ILE A 181 11.99 -0.02 -11.05
C ILE A 181 12.20 -0.91 -9.82
N LEU A 182 11.93 -2.21 -9.93
CA LEU A 182 12.18 -3.16 -8.85
C LEU A 182 13.65 -3.20 -8.46
N MET A 183 14.55 -3.28 -9.44
CA MET A 183 16.00 -3.26 -9.21
C MET A 183 16.48 -1.99 -8.51
N LEU A 184 15.93 -0.82 -8.90
CA LEU A 184 16.22 0.46 -8.22
C LEU A 184 15.76 0.49 -6.76
N LEU A 185 14.71 -0.26 -6.40
CA LEU A 185 14.19 -0.31 -5.03
C LEU A 185 14.94 -1.31 -4.14
N ILE A 186 15.78 -2.17 -4.72
CA ILE A 186 16.58 -3.19 -4.01
C ILE A 186 17.95 -2.63 -3.60
N VAL A 187 18.50 -1.66 -4.35
CA VAL A 187 19.79 -1.00 -4.08
C VAL A 187 19.63 0.10 -3.04
#